data_56f8efb8198bb296730f8cf37677396c
#
_entry.id   56f8efb8198bb296730f8cf37677396c
#
_cell.length_a   1.000
_cell.length_b   1.000
_cell.length_c   1.000
_cell.angle_alpha   90.00
_cell.angle_beta   90.00
_cell.angle_gamma   90.00
#
_symmetry.space_group_name_H-M   'P 1'
#
loop_
_entity.id
_entity.type
_entity.pdbx_description
1 polymer ?
#
loop_
_entity_poly.entity_id
_entity_poly.type
_entity_poly.pdbx_seq_one_letter_code
_entity_poly.pdbx_strand_id
1 'polypeptide(L)'
;MQIEQLASPGVQRLNAYDPGYDPETIRQMLGLPRMLELGSNENGLGPSASVREVLKQRDFEDAIRYPDAGARKLRQAIAQRWGVDPRAITLGNGSHELLVLLAETFVAPGDEVVFPQYGFAVFKLAAIGSGALPVQVSALPREGAQPFGADPDAMTAALGPRTKLVYLANPNNPTGTWWDRTTLARFLVKVPHSAIVVIDEAYREYVDERQVPDALQLASLHPHVVVTRTFSKAHGLAALRIGYAISNPALAGVLERTRLTFNVNLYAQAAAAAAIADVDHVERVRAANAEQRERLRAGLQKLGLFVFPSQGNFLLADFARPAKPVEDALLKRGVIVRPMGGYGLPTCLRITVGLGHENDELLDALGRVLHEDLA
;
A
#
# COMPACT_ATOMS: atom_id res chain seq x y z
N MET A 1 31.95 21.47 -7.96
CA MET A 1 30.60 21.51 -7.37
C MET A 1 29.93 20.19 -7.72
N GLN A 2 29.51 19.42 -6.71
CA GLN A 2 28.77 18.18 -6.92
C GLN A 2 27.29 18.55 -7.13
N ILE A 3 26.72 18.11 -8.25
CA ILE A 3 25.33 18.47 -8.64
C ILE A 3 24.30 18.03 -7.60
N GLU A 4 24.57 16.91 -6.92
CA GLU A 4 23.72 16.38 -5.83
C GLU A 4 23.53 17.38 -4.68
N GLN A 5 24.52 18.27 -4.47
CA GLN A 5 24.47 19.31 -3.43
C GLN A 5 23.48 20.46 -3.77
N LEU A 6 22.96 20.50 -5.01
CA LEU A 6 21.94 21.46 -5.40
C LEU A 6 20.53 21.01 -4.98
N ALA A 7 20.35 19.72 -4.65
CA ALA A 7 19.10 19.24 -4.12
C ALA A 7 18.81 19.82 -2.73
N SER A 8 17.54 19.87 -2.35
CA SER A 8 17.18 20.29 -1.00
C SER A 8 17.83 19.38 0.07
N PRO A 9 18.15 19.89 1.27
CA PRO A 9 18.87 19.11 2.30
C PRO A 9 18.17 17.80 2.70
N GLY A 10 16.85 17.75 2.61
CA GLY A 10 16.07 16.54 2.82
C GLY A 10 16.35 15.50 1.73
N VAL A 11 16.23 15.91 0.47
CA VAL A 11 16.40 15.02 -0.69
C VAL A 11 17.82 14.48 -0.79
N GLN A 12 18.86 15.24 -0.42
CA GLN A 12 20.23 14.74 -0.37
C GLN A 12 20.44 13.51 0.54
N ARG A 13 19.54 13.31 1.50
CA ARG A 13 19.58 12.17 2.47
C ARG A 13 18.69 11.00 2.05
N LEU A 14 17.94 11.13 0.96
CA LEU A 14 17.05 10.08 0.46
C LEU A 14 17.79 9.15 -0.49
N ASN A 15 17.54 7.86 -0.32
CA ASN A 15 17.77 6.88 -1.37
C ASN A 15 16.49 6.76 -2.23
N ALA A 16 16.67 6.47 -3.51
CA ALA A 16 15.54 6.16 -4.37
C ALA A 16 14.71 4.99 -3.77
N TYR A 17 13.39 5.07 -3.93
CA TYR A 17 12.53 3.95 -3.57
C TYR A 17 12.93 2.72 -4.38
N ASP A 18 13.19 1.61 -3.69
CA ASP A 18 13.47 0.34 -4.35
C ASP A 18 12.15 -0.31 -4.81
N PRO A 19 11.86 -0.39 -6.12
CA PRO A 19 10.63 -0.99 -6.63
C PRO A 19 10.63 -2.52 -6.55
N GLY A 20 11.78 -3.17 -6.30
CA GLY A 20 11.98 -4.60 -6.41
C GLY A 20 12.51 -5.00 -7.79
N TYR A 21 12.44 -6.29 -8.08
CA TYR A 21 12.91 -6.85 -9.33
C TYR A 21 11.89 -6.67 -10.45
N ASP A 22 12.37 -6.39 -11.67
CA ASP A 22 11.60 -6.59 -12.89
C ASP A 22 11.67 -8.07 -13.27
N PRO A 23 10.54 -8.81 -13.25
CA PRO A 23 10.54 -10.25 -13.47
C PRO A 23 11.13 -10.66 -14.82
N GLU A 24 10.88 -9.89 -15.88
CA GLU A 24 11.38 -10.21 -17.22
C GLU A 24 12.89 -10.02 -17.33
N THR A 25 13.43 -8.95 -16.77
CA THR A 25 14.88 -8.71 -16.71
C THR A 25 15.59 -9.86 -15.96
N ILE A 26 15.07 -10.25 -14.80
CA ILE A 26 15.66 -11.32 -14.00
C ILE A 26 15.53 -12.68 -14.71
N ARG A 27 14.38 -12.95 -15.33
CA ARG A 27 14.17 -14.15 -16.11
C ARG A 27 15.24 -14.34 -17.19
N GLN A 28 15.51 -13.27 -17.95
CA GLN A 28 16.52 -13.27 -19.01
C GLN A 28 17.95 -13.44 -18.44
N MET A 29 18.28 -12.71 -17.38
CA MET A 29 19.61 -12.80 -16.74
C MET A 29 19.91 -14.21 -16.22
N LEU A 30 18.92 -14.91 -15.69
CA LEU A 30 19.07 -16.25 -15.11
C LEU A 30 18.80 -17.37 -16.12
N GLY A 31 18.37 -17.06 -17.35
CA GLY A 31 18.04 -18.06 -18.39
C GLY A 31 16.86 -18.94 -18.01
N LEU A 32 15.92 -18.45 -17.21
CA LEU A 32 14.78 -19.23 -16.73
C LEU A 32 13.60 -19.17 -17.70
N PRO A 33 12.77 -20.23 -17.76
CA PRO A 33 11.59 -20.26 -18.65
C PRO A 33 10.49 -19.28 -18.19
N ARG A 34 10.36 -19.06 -16.87
CA ARG A 34 9.39 -18.14 -16.26
C ARG A 34 9.84 -17.68 -14.89
N MET A 35 9.19 -16.65 -14.38
CA MET A 35 9.31 -16.19 -12.99
C MET A 35 7.93 -16.24 -12.32
N LEU A 36 7.93 -16.58 -11.04
CA LEU A 36 6.79 -16.45 -10.14
C LEU A 36 6.95 -15.19 -9.30
N GLU A 37 6.10 -14.18 -9.54
CA GLU A 37 6.18 -12.87 -8.87
C GLU A 37 5.28 -12.84 -7.64
N LEU A 38 5.85 -12.94 -6.45
CA LEU A 38 5.15 -12.87 -5.15
C LEU A 38 5.74 -11.78 -4.22
N GLY A 39 6.39 -10.76 -4.78
CA GLY A 39 7.01 -9.66 -4.01
C GLY A 39 6.22 -8.35 -4.01
N SER A 40 5.30 -8.11 -4.97
CA SER A 40 4.70 -6.80 -5.22
C SER A 40 3.27 -6.63 -4.72
N ASN A 41 2.71 -7.63 -4.04
CA ASN A 41 1.34 -7.64 -3.54
C ASN A 41 0.32 -7.39 -4.67
N GLU A 42 0.53 -8.01 -5.82
CA GLU A 42 -0.39 -7.96 -6.95
C GLU A 42 -1.54 -8.96 -6.76
N ASN A 43 -2.59 -8.84 -7.57
CA ASN A 43 -3.73 -9.74 -7.54
C ASN A 43 -3.62 -10.77 -8.68
N GLY A 44 -3.33 -12.02 -8.36
CA GLY A 44 -3.20 -13.11 -9.33
C GLY A 44 -4.48 -13.43 -10.13
N LEU A 45 -5.67 -13.05 -9.62
CA LEU A 45 -6.93 -13.17 -10.36
C LEU A 45 -7.07 -12.10 -11.45
N GLY A 46 -6.28 -11.02 -11.38
CA GLY A 46 -6.31 -9.92 -12.33
C GLY A 46 -7.59 -9.07 -12.27
N PRO A 47 -7.81 -8.21 -13.28
CA PRO A 47 -8.97 -7.35 -13.34
C PRO A 47 -10.25 -8.11 -13.72
N SER A 48 -11.41 -7.53 -13.34
CA SER A 48 -12.73 -8.09 -13.64
C SER A 48 -13.04 -8.17 -15.15
N ALA A 49 -14.06 -8.96 -15.52
CA ALA A 49 -14.50 -9.07 -16.90
C ALA A 49 -15.03 -7.72 -17.42
N SER A 50 -15.72 -6.96 -16.59
CA SER A 50 -16.23 -5.62 -16.93
C SER A 50 -15.11 -4.64 -17.27
N VAL A 51 -14.00 -4.69 -16.56
CA VAL A 51 -12.81 -3.89 -16.88
C VAL A 51 -12.21 -4.30 -18.23
N ARG A 52 -12.06 -5.60 -18.45
CA ARG A 52 -11.51 -6.12 -19.72
C ARG A 52 -12.36 -5.68 -20.91
N GLU A 53 -13.69 -5.71 -20.77
CA GLU A 53 -14.60 -5.30 -21.83
C GLU A 53 -14.50 -3.79 -22.10
N VAL A 54 -14.50 -2.95 -21.06
CA VAL A 54 -14.33 -1.50 -21.23
C VAL A 54 -13.02 -1.14 -21.92
N LEU A 55 -11.93 -1.83 -21.58
CA LEU A 55 -10.62 -1.56 -22.20
C LEU A 55 -10.57 -2.05 -23.67
N LYS A 56 -11.23 -3.16 -24.02
CA LYS A 56 -11.32 -3.64 -25.41
C LYS A 56 -12.09 -2.69 -26.33
N GLN A 57 -13.08 -1.97 -25.76
CA GLN A 57 -13.88 -1.00 -26.50
C GLN A 57 -13.18 0.34 -26.71
N ARG A 58 -11.97 0.54 -26.12
CA ARG A 58 -11.19 1.75 -26.32
C ARG A 58 -10.33 1.66 -27.56
N ASP A 59 -10.39 2.70 -28.38
CA ASP A 59 -9.47 2.85 -29.49
C ASP A 59 -8.16 3.48 -28.97
N PHE A 60 -7.03 2.99 -29.51
CA PHE A 60 -5.74 3.57 -29.22
C PHE A 60 -5.64 5.04 -29.73
N GLU A 61 -6.41 5.40 -30.75
CA GLU A 61 -6.53 6.77 -31.24
C GLU A 61 -7.09 7.74 -30.20
N ASP A 62 -7.84 7.25 -29.19
CA ASP A 62 -8.25 8.08 -28.06
C ASP A 62 -7.07 8.70 -27.30
N ALA A 63 -5.88 8.09 -27.38
CA ALA A 63 -4.65 8.56 -26.72
C ALA A 63 -4.14 9.93 -27.25
N ILE A 64 -4.61 10.41 -28.38
CA ILE A 64 -4.25 11.73 -28.92
C ILE A 64 -4.84 12.89 -28.10
N ARG A 65 -5.79 12.63 -27.20
CA ARG A 65 -6.49 13.65 -26.42
C ARG A 65 -6.20 13.54 -24.94
N TYR A 66 -6.13 14.69 -24.27
CA TYR A 66 -6.10 14.70 -22.82
C TYR A 66 -7.37 14.06 -22.23
N PRO A 67 -7.24 13.33 -21.11
CA PRO A 67 -8.39 12.78 -20.40
C PRO A 67 -9.25 13.89 -19.76
N ASP A 68 -10.45 13.53 -19.26
CA ASP A 68 -11.23 14.47 -18.43
C ASP A 68 -10.43 14.81 -17.16
N ALA A 69 -9.98 16.07 -17.04
CA ALA A 69 -9.21 16.53 -15.88
C ALA A 69 -9.96 16.35 -14.56
N GLY A 70 -11.29 16.49 -14.58
CA GLY A 70 -12.16 16.27 -13.43
C GLY A 70 -12.50 14.80 -13.19
N ALA A 71 -12.26 13.92 -14.18
CA ALA A 71 -12.63 12.49 -14.14
C ALA A 71 -14.05 12.24 -13.61
N ARG A 72 -15.01 13.02 -14.08
CA ARG A 72 -16.37 13.12 -13.53
C ARG A 72 -17.07 11.77 -13.42
N LYS A 73 -16.96 10.91 -14.43
CA LYS A 73 -17.57 9.57 -14.42
C LYS A 73 -16.99 8.70 -13.30
N LEU A 74 -15.67 8.71 -13.13
CA LEU A 74 -15.02 7.95 -12.09
C LEU A 74 -15.35 8.48 -10.70
N ARG A 75 -15.33 9.81 -10.49
CA ARG A 75 -15.73 10.41 -9.21
C ARG A 75 -17.17 10.07 -8.85
N GLN A 76 -18.10 10.07 -9.81
CA GLN A 76 -19.48 9.66 -9.59
C GLN A 76 -19.58 8.19 -9.20
N ALA A 77 -18.85 7.29 -9.88
CA ALA A 77 -18.85 5.86 -9.55
C ALA A 77 -18.29 5.60 -8.13
N ILE A 78 -17.21 6.27 -7.76
CA ILE A 78 -16.64 6.18 -6.39
C ILE A 78 -17.63 6.75 -5.36
N ALA A 79 -18.23 7.90 -5.65
CA ALA A 79 -19.21 8.54 -4.77
C ALA A 79 -20.45 7.65 -4.54
N GLN A 80 -20.95 7.03 -5.58
CA GLN A 80 -22.07 6.07 -5.50
C GLN A 80 -21.69 4.83 -4.67
N ARG A 81 -20.49 4.28 -4.89
CA ARG A 81 -20.02 3.08 -4.17
C ARG A 81 -19.92 3.30 -2.66
N TRP A 82 -19.47 4.48 -2.23
CA TRP A 82 -19.19 4.77 -0.83
C TRP A 82 -20.20 5.69 -0.15
N GLY A 83 -21.20 6.19 -0.88
CA GLY A 83 -22.20 7.10 -0.34
C GLY A 83 -21.64 8.47 0.07
N VAL A 84 -20.66 8.99 -0.67
CA VAL A 84 -19.99 10.26 -0.37
C VAL A 84 -20.24 11.32 -1.45
N ASP A 85 -20.00 12.58 -1.12
CA ASP A 85 -20.05 13.68 -2.11
C ASP A 85 -18.92 13.49 -3.16
N PRO A 86 -19.17 13.56 -4.46
CA PRO A 86 -18.13 13.56 -5.49
C PRO A 86 -17.05 14.63 -5.29
N ARG A 87 -17.38 15.75 -4.64
CA ARG A 87 -16.44 16.82 -4.30
C ARG A 87 -15.48 16.46 -3.18
N ALA A 88 -15.77 15.40 -2.41
CA ALA A 88 -14.90 14.86 -1.37
C ALA A 88 -13.76 13.98 -1.92
N ILE A 89 -13.73 13.71 -3.24
CA ILE A 89 -12.83 12.74 -3.86
C ILE A 89 -11.70 13.47 -4.57
N THR A 90 -10.46 13.10 -4.26
CA THR A 90 -9.25 13.50 -5.02
C THR A 90 -8.66 12.27 -5.67
N LEU A 91 -8.30 12.36 -6.96
CA LEU A 91 -7.71 11.25 -7.73
C LEU A 91 -6.20 11.41 -7.85
N GLY A 92 -5.49 10.29 -7.80
CA GLY A 92 -4.05 10.22 -7.95
C GLY A 92 -3.59 9.12 -8.88
N ASN A 93 -2.39 9.26 -9.40
CA ASN A 93 -1.70 8.26 -10.20
C ASN A 93 -1.20 7.10 -9.29
N GLY A 94 -2.15 6.35 -8.72
CA GLY A 94 -2.00 5.48 -7.56
C GLY A 94 -2.15 6.23 -6.23
N SER A 95 -2.36 5.51 -5.11
CA SER A 95 -2.39 6.13 -3.78
C SER A 95 -1.05 6.76 -3.39
N HIS A 96 0.06 6.28 -3.95
CA HIS A 96 1.39 6.84 -3.71
C HIS A 96 1.45 8.35 -4.04
N GLU A 97 0.96 8.78 -5.22
CA GLU A 97 0.91 10.21 -5.57
C GLU A 97 0.10 11.00 -4.54
N LEU A 98 -1.01 10.46 -4.06
CA LEU A 98 -1.84 11.13 -3.07
C LEU A 98 -1.14 11.33 -1.72
N LEU A 99 -0.33 10.35 -1.28
CA LEU A 99 0.47 10.47 -0.07
C LEU A 99 1.51 11.61 -0.22
N VAL A 100 2.18 11.67 -1.36
CA VAL A 100 3.14 12.75 -1.65
C VAL A 100 2.43 14.09 -1.76
N LEU A 101 1.35 14.18 -2.51
CA LEU A 101 0.54 15.40 -2.71
C LEU A 101 0.05 15.98 -1.37
N LEU A 102 -0.37 15.12 -0.42
CA LEU A 102 -0.78 15.55 0.92
C LEU A 102 0.37 16.21 1.69
N ALA A 103 1.57 15.65 1.64
CA ALA A 103 2.74 16.27 2.26
C ALA A 103 3.09 17.59 1.57
N GLU A 104 3.20 17.63 0.25
CA GLU A 104 3.53 18.83 -0.52
C GLU A 104 2.51 19.97 -0.34
N THR A 105 1.23 19.63 -0.11
CA THR A 105 0.16 20.61 0.04
C THR A 105 0.08 21.21 1.43
N PHE A 106 0.28 20.40 2.47
CA PHE A 106 -0.05 20.81 3.85
C PHE A 106 1.16 20.99 4.76
N VAL A 107 2.35 20.57 4.35
CA VAL A 107 3.54 20.58 5.21
C VAL A 107 4.53 21.62 4.73
N ALA A 108 5.09 22.39 5.67
CA ALA A 108 6.15 23.37 5.46
C ALA A 108 7.45 22.93 6.16
N PRO A 109 8.62 23.47 5.78
CA PRO A 109 9.86 23.25 6.51
C PRO A 109 9.72 23.60 7.99
N GLY A 110 10.10 22.62 8.87
CA GLY A 110 9.98 22.75 10.32
C GLY A 110 8.73 22.10 10.90
N ASP A 111 7.72 21.79 10.10
CA ASP A 111 6.58 20.96 10.51
C ASP A 111 7.00 19.52 10.76
N GLU A 112 6.27 18.82 11.62
CA GLU A 112 6.50 17.42 11.93
C GLU A 112 5.49 16.53 11.19
N VAL A 113 6.01 15.43 10.58
CA VAL A 113 5.22 14.36 10.00
C VAL A 113 5.43 13.10 10.82
N VAL A 114 4.37 12.63 11.47
CA VAL A 114 4.38 11.47 12.38
C VAL A 114 3.93 10.21 11.62
N PHE A 115 4.69 9.12 11.75
CA PHE A 115 4.36 7.83 11.14
C PHE A 115 5.00 6.66 11.88
N PRO A 116 4.43 5.42 11.80
CA PRO A 116 4.98 4.27 12.51
C PRO A 116 6.30 3.79 11.90
N GLN A 117 7.16 3.19 12.72
CA GLN A 117 8.49 2.66 12.39
C GLN A 117 8.47 1.76 11.15
N TYR A 118 7.55 0.84 11.09
CA TYR A 118 7.35 -0.08 9.96
C TYR A 118 6.17 0.35 9.09
N GLY A 119 5.91 1.65 8.99
CA GLY A 119 4.93 2.20 8.06
C GLY A 119 5.40 2.09 6.61
N PHE A 120 4.49 2.29 5.67
CA PHE A 120 4.83 2.25 4.25
C PHE A 120 5.94 3.25 3.92
N ALA A 121 6.97 2.82 3.20
CA ALA A 121 8.20 3.59 2.95
C ALA A 121 7.93 5.00 2.39
N VAL A 122 6.83 5.17 1.65
CA VAL A 122 6.43 6.46 1.08
C VAL A 122 6.14 7.51 2.15
N PHE A 123 5.71 7.14 3.36
CA PHE A 123 5.47 8.09 4.44
C PHE A 123 6.73 8.88 4.80
N LYS A 124 7.84 8.17 4.96
CA LYS A 124 9.15 8.79 5.22
C LYS A 124 9.64 9.59 4.03
N LEU A 125 9.48 9.06 2.81
CA LEU A 125 9.90 9.74 1.57
C LEU A 125 9.13 11.04 1.37
N ALA A 126 7.81 11.03 1.54
CA ALA A 126 6.95 12.21 1.43
C ALA A 126 7.28 13.27 2.49
N ALA A 127 7.49 12.85 3.76
CA ALA A 127 7.89 13.75 4.84
C ALA A 127 9.22 14.46 4.54
N ILE A 128 10.25 13.70 4.17
CA ILE A 128 11.57 14.27 3.90
C ILE A 128 11.56 15.11 2.60
N GLY A 129 10.86 14.62 1.56
CA GLY A 129 10.76 15.31 0.27
C GLY A 129 10.08 16.69 0.39
N SER A 130 9.09 16.85 1.26
CA SER A 130 8.44 18.14 1.55
C SER A 130 9.26 19.06 2.48
N GLY A 131 10.41 18.62 2.98
CA GLY A 131 11.26 19.39 3.88
C GLY A 131 10.83 19.33 5.35
N ALA A 132 9.89 18.46 5.70
CA ALA A 132 9.44 18.25 7.07
C ALA A 132 10.47 17.52 7.95
N LEU A 133 10.23 17.57 9.26
CA LEU A 133 10.90 16.73 10.23
C LEU A 133 10.17 15.38 10.34
N PRO A 134 10.78 14.26 9.92
CA PRO A 134 10.16 12.95 10.05
C PRO A 134 10.19 12.49 11.51
N VAL A 135 9.04 12.22 12.10
CA VAL A 135 8.89 11.66 13.44
C VAL A 135 8.46 10.20 13.30
N GLN A 136 9.44 9.33 13.25
CA GLN A 136 9.24 7.89 13.17
C GLN A 136 9.01 7.31 14.56
N VAL A 137 7.81 6.77 14.79
CA VAL A 137 7.37 6.26 16.09
C VAL A 137 7.69 4.77 16.22
N SER A 138 8.28 4.36 17.34
CA SER A 138 8.60 2.95 17.60
C SER A 138 7.37 2.06 17.50
N ALA A 139 7.56 0.89 16.91
CA ALA A 139 6.50 -0.11 16.78
C ALA A 139 6.27 -0.89 18.09
N LEU A 140 5.15 -1.58 18.16
CA LEU A 140 4.92 -2.60 19.19
C LEU A 140 6.01 -3.68 19.15
N PRO A 141 6.31 -4.35 20.27
CA PRO A 141 7.27 -5.44 20.29
C PRO A 141 6.84 -6.61 19.39
N ARG A 142 7.77 -7.54 19.16
CA ARG A 142 7.50 -8.75 18.36
C ARG A 142 6.48 -9.69 19.01
N GLU A 143 6.40 -9.64 20.32
CA GLU A 143 5.47 -10.41 21.13
C GLU A 143 4.10 -9.72 21.19
N GLY A 144 3.02 -10.52 21.14
CA GLY A 144 1.66 -10.00 21.27
C GLY A 144 0.81 -10.21 20.01
N ALA A 145 -0.40 -9.65 20.05
CA ALA A 145 -1.40 -9.84 19.00
C ALA A 145 -1.11 -9.09 17.70
N GLN A 146 -0.38 -7.98 17.78
CA GLN A 146 -0.03 -7.10 16.66
C GLN A 146 1.50 -6.87 16.60
N PRO A 147 2.30 -7.93 16.35
CA PRO A 147 3.76 -7.86 16.37
C PRO A 147 4.26 -6.84 15.33
N PHE A 148 5.15 -5.95 15.76
CA PHE A 148 5.67 -4.85 14.95
C PHE A 148 4.60 -3.91 14.38
N GLY A 149 3.38 -3.94 14.92
CA GLY A 149 2.30 -3.02 14.56
C GLY A 149 2.58 -1.60 15.03
N ALA A 150 1.83 -0.65 14.51
CA ALA A 150 1.87 0.73 15.01
C ALA A 150 1.40 0.75 16.47
N ASP A 151 2.20 1.36 17.35
CA ASP A 151 1.85 1.51 18.77
C ASP A 151 0.94 2.74 18.93
N PRO A 152 -0.34 2.59 19.32
CA PRO A 152 -1.27 3.70 19.42
C PRO A 152 -0.92 4.69 20.53
N ASP A 153 -0.31 4.23 21.61
CA ASP A 153 0.08 5.10 22.73
C ASP A 153 1.35 5.88 22.37
N ALA A 154 2.34 5.23 21.78
CA ALA A 154 3.54 5.89 21.27
C ALA A 154 3.21 6.89 20.14
N MET A 155 2.31 6.54 19.20
CA MET A 155 1.82 7.45 18.16
C MET A 155 1.12 8.67 18.77
N THR A 156 0.33 8.49 19.83
CA THR A 156 -0.31 9.59 20.55
C THR A 156 0.71 10.47 21.27
N ALA A 157 1.69 9.88 21.94
CA ALA A 157 2.72 10.61 22.67
C ALA A 157 3.65 11.43 21.74
N ALA A 158 3.77 11.03 20.48
CA ALA A 158 4.55 11.74 19.47
C ALA A 158 3.83 12.97 18.89
N LEU A 159 2.55 13.17 19.16
CA LEU A 159 1.80 14.33 18.68
C LEU A 159 2.21 15.59 19.48
N GLY A 160 2.51 16.65 18.75
CA GLY A 160 2.93 17.92 19.32
C GLY A 160 2.39 19.13 18.55
N PRO A 161 2.70 20.36 19.00
CA PRO A 161 2.21 21.59 18.36
C PRO A 161 2.76 21.79 16.93
N ARG A 162 3.86 21.14 16.58
CA ARG A 162 4.43 21.15 15.23
C ARG A 162 3.93 20.00 14.35
N THR A 163 3.17 19.06 14.90
CA THR A 163 2.59 17.97 14.11
C THR A 163 1.61 18.54 13.10
N LYS A 164 1.90 18.35 11.82
CA LYS A 164 1.07 18.83 10.71
C LYS A 164 0.42 17.70 9.93
N LEU A 165 1.07 16.54 9.87
CA LEU A 165 0.60 15.41 9.13
C LEU A 165 0.90 14.12 9.92
N VAL A 166 -0.06 13.20 9.93
CA VAL A 166 0.08 11.87 10.52
C VAL A 166 -0.27 10.85 9.45
N TYR A 167 0.63 9.91 9.18
CA TYR A 167 0.36 8.77 8.32
C TYR A 167 0.13 7.50 9.12
N LEU A 168 -0.91 6.76 8.78
CA LEU A 168 -1.22 5.44 9.31
C LEU A 168 -1.77 4.55 8.18
N ALA A 169 -1.16 3.40 7.95
CA ALA A 169 -1.73 2.37 7.07
C ALA A 169 -2.55 1.37 7.89
N ASN A 170 -3.78 1.07 7.45
CA ASN A 170 -4.67 0.16 8.15
C ASN A 170 -5.51 -0.70 7.18
N PRO A 171 -5.07 -1.96 6.87
CA PRO A 171 -3.91 -2.69 7.41
C PRO A 171 -2.56 -2.13 6.99
N ASN A 172 -1.54 -2.36 7.83
CA ASN A 172 -0.20 -1.86 7.58
C ASN A 172 0.59 -2.75 6.60
N ASN A 173 1.35 -2.14 5.74
CA ASN A 173 2.39 -2.76 4.92
C ASN A 173 3.77 -2.26 5.41
N PRO A 174 4.72 -3.15 5.80
CA PRO A 174 4.81 -4.58 5.44
C PRO A 174 4.32 -5.56 6.52
N THR A 175 3.89 -5.13 7.70
CA THR A 175 3.63 -6.03 8.83
C THR A 175 2.32 -6.81 8.72
N GLY A 176 1.33 -6.32 7.97
CA GLY A 176 -0.01 -6.91 7.88
C GLY A 176 -0.94 -6.56 9.05
N THR A 177 -0.38 -5.98 10.12
CA THR A 177 -1.06 -5.61 11.37
C THR A 177 -2.06 -4.48 11.17
N TRP A 178 -2.97 -4.30 12.14
CA TRP A 178 -4.05 -3.32 12.04
C TRP A 178 -4.47 -2.78 13.39
N TRP A 179 -5.11 -1.62 13.40
CA TRP A 179 -5.88 -1.11 14.53
C TRP A 179 -7.36 -1.43 14.35
N ASP A 180 -7.99 -1.82 15.46
CA ASP A 180 -9.43 -1.96 15.51
C ASP A 180 -10.15 -0.60 15.59
N ARG A 181 -11.49 -0.63 15.51
CA ARG A 181 -12.32 0.57 15.58
C ARG A 181 -12.08 1.40 16.84
N THR A 182 -11.98 0.75 17.98
CA THR A 182 -11.82 1.42 19.28
C THR A 182 -10.48 2.14 19.36
N THR A 183 -9.42 1.47 18.96
CA THR A 183 -8.06 2.00 18.93
C THR A 183 -7.96 3.20 17.99
N LEU A 184 -8.48 3.07 16.76
CA LEU A 184 -8.44 4.14 15.77
C LEU A 184 -9.27 5.34 16.22
N ALA A 185 -10.49 5.14 16.74
CA ALA A 185 -11.34 6.22 17.22
C ALA A 185 -10.71 6.98 18.41
N ARG A 186 -10.13 6.26 19.39
CA ARG A 186 -9.43 6.87 20.52
C ARG A 186 -8.23 7.72 20.09
N PHE A 187 -7.49 7.26 19.08
CA PHE A 187 -6.37 8.01 18.52
C PHE A 187 -6.85 9.30 17.84
N LEU A 188 -7.87 9.21 16.97
CA LEU A 188 -8.36 10.35 16.19
C LEU A 188 -8.84 11.52 17.09
N VAL A 189 -9.44 11.21 18.24
CA VAL A 189 -9.87 12.23 19.21
C VAL A 189 -8.68 13.01 19.84
N LYS A 190 -7.50 12.38 19.90
CA LYS A 190 -6.30 13.00 20.50
C LYS A 190 -5.46 13.78 19.50
N VAL A 191 -5.70 13.62 18.19
CA VAL A 191 -4.94 14.36 17.18
C VAL A 191 -5.34 15.84 17.20
N PRO A 192 -4.38 16.78 17.20
CA PRO A 192 -4.68 18.19 17.10
C PRO A 192 -5.47 18.52 15.82
N HIS A 193 -6.50 19.38 15.93
CA HIS A 193 -7.30 19.79 14.77
C HIS A 193 -6.49 20.54 13.69
N SER A 194 -5.28 20.99 14.02
CA SER A 194 -4.33 21.60 13.09
C SER A 194 -3.54 20.59 12.27
N ALA A 195 -3.62 19.30 12.60
CA ALA A 195 -2.94 18.22 11.92
C ALA A 195 -3.92 17.42 11.04
N ILE A 196 -3.45 16.99 9.87
CA ILE A 196 -4.17 16.09 8.97
C ILE A 196 -3.79 14.65 9.31
N VAL A 197 -4.76 13.76 9.38
CA VAL A 197 -4.54 12.32 9.53
C VAL A 197 -4.84 11.63 8.22
N VAL A 198 -3.88 10.93 7.67
CA VAL A 198 -4.02 10.09 6.48
C VAL A 198 -4.11 8.63 6.89
N ILE A 199 -5.24 8.01 6.64
CA ILE A 199 -5.44 6.58 6.85
C ILE A 199 -5.33 5.92 5.48
N ASP A 200 -4.22 5.22 5.24
CA ASP A 200 -4.00 4.50 3.99
C ASP A 200 -4.63 3.10 4.07
N GLU A 201 -5.73 2.94 3.37
CA GLU A 201 -6.50 1.70 3.25
C GLU A 201 -6.23 0.97 1.92
N ALA A 202 -4.97 0.88 1.51
CA ALA A 202 -4.60 0.22 0.25
C ALA A 202 -5.02 -1.27 0.18
N TYR A 203 -5.33 -1.88 1.30
CA TYR A 203 -5.74 -3.28 1.42
C TYR A 203 -7.19 -3.45 1.92
N ARG A 204 -8.00 -2.37 1.88
CA ARG A 204 -9.37 -2.35 2.42
C ARG A 204 -10.26 -3.50 1.95
N GLU A 205 -10.16 -3.88 0.68
CA GLU A 205 -10.98 -4.89 0.06
C GLU A 205 -10.69 -6.33 0.55
N TYR A 206 -9.54 -6.56 1.21
CA TYR A 206 -9.13 -7.87 1.70
C TYR A 206 -9.48 -8.15 3.16
N VAL A 207 -9.90 -7.14 3.92
CA VAL A 207 -10.03 -7.23 5.38
C VAL A 207 -11.27 -8.00 5.83
N ASP A 208 -11.17 -8.59 7.00
CA ASP A 208 -12.35 -8.96 7.80
C ASP A 208 -12.89 -7.69 8.47
N GLU A 209 -14.03 -7.22 8.02
CA GLU A 209 -14.66 -5.97 8.48
C GLU A 209 -15.06 -5.98 9.97
N ARG A 210 -15.14 -7.16 10.59
CA ARG A 210 -15.37 -7.28 12.03
C ARG A 210 -14.14 -6.89 12.83
N GLN A 211 -12.94 -7.00 12.26
CA GLN A 211 -11.67 -6.69 12.91
C GLN A 211 -11.12 -5.34 12.49
N VAL A 212 -11.22 -5.00 11.21
CA VAL A 212 -10.67 -3.75 10.65
C VAL A 212 -11.83 -2.81 10.30
N PRO A 213 -11.90 -1.63 10.93
CA PRO A 213 -12.98 -0.68 10.67
C PRO A 213 -12.90 -0.11 9.25
N ASP A 214 -14.02 0.33 8.71
CA ASP A 214 -14.03 1.25 7.57
C ASP A 214 -13.71 2.66 8.09
N ALA A 215 -12.54 3.18 7.72
CA ALA A 215 -12.10 4.49 8.17
C ALA A 215 -12.99 5.63 7.65
N LEU A 216 -13.73 5.45 6.55
CA LEU A 216 -14.68 6.46 6.06
C LEU A 216 -15.78 6.78 7.07
N GLN A 217 -16.24 5.78 7.85
CA GLN A 217 -17.22 6.01 8.91
C GLN A 217 -16.68 6.91 10.03
N LEU A 218 -15.39 6.81 10.33
CA LEU A 218 -14.73 7.66 11.32
C LEU A 218 -14.37 9.02 10.72
N ALA A 219 -13.92 9.07 9.46
CA ALA A 219 -13.59 10.30 8.76
C ALA A 219 -14.77 11.26 8.66
N SER A 220 -16.01 10.76 8.59
CA SER A 220 -17.22 11.59 8.59
C SER A 220 -17.38 12.44 9.86
N LEU A 221 -16.80 12.00 10.98
CA LEU A 221 -16.83 12.68 12.28
C LEU A 221 -15.58 13.57 12.52
N HIS A 222 -14.56 13.44 11.68
CA HIS A 222 -13.26 14.11 11.82
C HIS A 222 -12.87 14.81 10.51
N PRO A 223 -13.16 16.12 10.34
CA PRO A 223 -12.97 16.81 9.06
C PRO A 223 -11.51 16.92 8.59
N HIS A 224 -10.55 16.63 9.47
CA HIS A 224 -9.12 16.59 9.16
C HIS A 224 -8.59 15.20 8.79
N VAL A 225 -9.48 14.20 8.66
CA VAL A 225 -9.10 12.85 8.24
C VAL A 225 -9.25 12.69 6.72
N VAL A 226 -8.24 12.09 6.13
CA VAL A 226 -8.18 11.68 4.71
C VAL A 226 -8.01 10.17 4.66
N VAL A 227 -8.86 9.50 3.90
CA VAL A 227 -8.74 8.06 3.65
C VAL A 227 -8.25 7.85 2.23
N THR A 228 -7.09 7.18 2.05
CA THR A 228 -6.56 6.84 0.72
C THR A 228 -6.86 5.38 0.38
N ARG A 229 -7.22 5.11 -0.89
CA ARG A 229 -7.48 3.78 -1.44
C ARG A 229 -6.87 3.65 -2.82
N THR A 230 -6.69 2.42 -3.29
CA THR A 230 -6.04 2.14 -4.58
C THR A 230 -6.78 1.09 -5.38
N PHE A 231 -6.71 1.19 -6.70
CA PHE A 231 -7.15 0.13 -7.60
C PHE A 231 -6.03 -0.88 -7.92
N SER A 232 -4.82 -0.65 -7.41
CA SER A 232 -3.64 -1.48 -7.72
C SER A 232 -3.71 -2.89 -7.12
N LYS A 233 -4.51 -3.12 -6.06
CA LYS A 233 -4.54 -4.36 -5.29
C LYS A 233 -5.74 -5.22 -5.67
N ALA A 234 -6.81 -5.25 -4.91
CA ALA A 234 -7.96 -6.13 -5.15
C ALA A 234 -8.60 -5.97 -6.53
N HIS A 235 -8.58 -4.77 -7.08
CA HIS A 235 -9.13 -4.51 -8.40
C HIS A 235 -8.23 -4.96 -9.58
N GLY A 236 -6.97 -5.36 -9.32
CA GLY A 236 -6.04 -5.86 -10.33
C GLY A 236 -5.57 -4.84 -11.36
N LEU A 237 -5.52 -3.54 -11.00
CA LEU A 237 -5.17 -2.45 -11.92
C LEU A 237 -3.80 -1.79 -11.59
N ALA A 238 -2.84 -2.56 -11.08
CA ALA A 238 -1.55 -2.04 -10.65
C ALA A 238 -0.83 -1.24 -11.76
N ALA A 239 -0.85 -1.75 -12.99
CA ALA A 239 -0.19 -1.13 -14.15
C ALA A 239 -0.86 0.16 -14.61
N LEU A 240 -2.15 0.36 -14.35
CA LEU A 240 -2.89 1.54 -14.79
C LEU A 240 -2.66 2.76 -13.90
N ARG A 241 -2.03 2.58 -12.75
CA ARG A 241 -1.65 3.67 -11.83
C ARG A 241 -2.83 4.56 -11.43
N ILE A 242 -3.80 4.02 -10.69
CA ILE A 242 -4.98 4.76 -10.24
C ILE A 242 -5.28 4.50 -8.76
N GLY A 243 -5.55 5.58 -8.02
CA GLY A 243 -5.99 5.58 -6.64
C GLY A 243 -6.84 6.81 -6.35
N TYR A 244 -7.42 6.87 -5.18
CA TYR A 244 -8.24 7.99 -4.76
C TYR A 244 -8.12 8.24 -3.25
N ALA A 245 -8.37 9.50 -2.87
CA ALA A 245 -8.56 9.92 -1.50
C ALA A 245 -10.00 10.38 -1.31
N ILE A 246 -10.55 10.12 -0.13
CA ILE A 246 -11.84 10.67 0.32
C ILE A 246 -11.58 11.49 1.58
N SER A 247 -12.05 12.73 1.59
CA SER A 247 -11.86 13.67 2.69
C SER A 247 -13.04 14.65 2.79
N ASN A 248 -12.96 15.58 3.72
CA ASN A 248 -13.88 16.72 3.71
C ASN A 248 -13.79 17.46 2.36
N PRO A 249 -14.91 17.88 1.74
CA PRO A 249 -14.89 18.57 0.45
C PRO A 249 -14.02 19.83 0.41
N ALA A 250 -13.90 20.58 1.51
CA ALA A 250 -13.02 21.74 1.58
C ALA A 250 -11.54 21.34 1.49
N LEU A 251 -11.14 20.23 2.15
CA LEU A 251 -9.80 19.67 2.09
C LEU A 251 -9.49 19.15 0.68
N ALA A 252 -10.40 18.39 0.08
CA ALA A 252 -10.28 17.94 -1.30
C ALA A 252 -10.13 19.13 -2.27
N GLY A 253 -10.87 20.21 -2.06
CA GLY A 253 -10.75 21.45 -2.85
C GLY A 253 -9.38 22.15 -2.71
N VAL A 254 -8.68 21.97 -1.59
CA VAL A 254 -7.30 22.45 -1.43
C VAL A 254 -6.33 21.56 -2.21
N LEU A 255 -6.47 20.23 -2.13
CA LEU A 255 -5.65 19.29 -2.90
C LEU A 255 -5.77 19.49 -4.42
N GLU A 256 -6.95 19.84 -4.92
CA GLU A 256 -7.16 20.13 -6.35
C GLU A 256 -6.34 21.33 -6.87
N ARG A 257 -5.85 22.23 -5.99
CA ARG A 257 -5.02 23.39 -6.38
C ARG A 257 -3.58 23.00 -6.68
N THR A 258 -3.10 21.90 -6.10
CA THR A 258 -1.71 21.45 -6.22
C THR A 258 -1.60 20.15 -7.02
N ARG A 259 -2.71 19.43 -7.19
CA ARG A 259 -2.76 18.20 -8.00
C ARG A 259 -2.35 18.48 -9.45
N LEU A 260 -1.50 17.64 -10.02
CA LEU A 260 -1.12 17.72 -11.42
C LEU A 260 -2.35 17.62 -12.34
N THR A 261 -2.47 18.55 -13.28
CA THR A 261 -3.54 18.52 -14.27
C THR A 261 -3.41 17.27 -15.15
N PHE A 262 -4.51 16.56 -15.39
CA PHE A 262 -4.56 15.33 -16.21
C PHE A 262 -3.70 14.18 -15.68
N ASN A 263 -3.42 14.14 -14.37
CA ASN A 263 -2.56 13.12 -13.75
C ASN A 263 -3.06 11.68 -13.99
N VAL A 264 -4.36 11.44 -14.01
CA VAL A 264 -4.94 10.10 -14.24
C VAL A 264 -5.28 9.92 -15.71
N ASN A 265 -4.66 8.94 -16.34
CA ASN A 265 -4.81 8.66 -17.77
C ASN A 265 -6.24 8.15 -18.12
N LEU A 266 -6.60 8.27 -19.39
CA LEU A 266 -7.92 7.92 -19.92
C LEU A 266 -8.32 6.47 -19.66
N TYR A 267 -7.39 5.53 -19.85
CA TYR A 267 -7.67 4.10 -19.68
C TYR A 267 -7.86 3.75 -18.22
N ALA A 268 -7.06 4.35 -17.33
CA ALA A 268 -7.21 4.20 -15.88
C ALA A 268 -8.57 4.71 -15.39
N GLN A 269 -9.02 5.88 -15.87
CA GLN A 269 -10.34 6.42 -15.50
C GLN A 269 -11.47 5.48 -15.90
N ALA A 270 -11.44 4.95 -17.13
CA ALA A 270 -12.47 4.04 -17.63
C ALA A 270 -12.46 2.69 -16.90
N ALA A 271 -11.28 2.09 -16.73
CA ALA A 271 -11.09 0.83 -16.04
C ALA A 271 -11.49 0.91 -14.56
N ALA A 272 -11.09 1.97 -13.86
CA ALA A 272 -11.43 2.17 -12.45
C ALA A 272 -12.94 2.38 -12.23
N ALA A 273 -13.62 3.11 -13.15
CA ALA A 273 -15.07 3.27 -13.07
C ALA A 273 -15.82 1.94 -13.23
N ALA A 274 -15.34 1.04 -14.11
CA ALA A 274 -15.90 -0.30 -14.25
C ALA A 274 -15.54 -1.18 -13.03
N ALA A 275 -14.30 -1.10 -12.54
CA ALA A 275 -13.82 -1.92 -11.43
C ALA A 275 -14.54 -1.61 -10.11
N ILE A 276 -14.78 -0.33 -9.78
CA ILE A 276 -15.44 0.05 -8.53
C ILE A 276 -16.91 -0.38 -8.48
N ALA A 277 -17.55 -0.52 -9.64
CA ALA A 277 -18.92 -0.98 -9.77
C ALA A 277 -19.06 -2.52 -9.68
N ASP A 278 -17.98 -3.28 -9.96
CA ASP A 278 -17.99 -4.75 -9.98
C ASP A 278 -17.72 -5.31 -8.57
N VAL A 279 -18.70 -5.18 -7.69
CA VAL A 279 -18.63 -5.62 -6.30
C VAL A 279 -18.42 -7.14 -6.20
N ASP A 280 -19.07 -7.91 -7.06
CA ASP A 280 -18.99 -9.37 -7.05
C ASP A 280 -17.58 -9.88 -7.38
N HIS A 281 -16.86 -9.18 -8.25
CA HIS A 281 -15.46 -9.51 -8.51
C HIS A 281 -14.60 -9.29 -7.25
N VAL A 282 -14.77 -8.15 -6.58
CA VAL A 282 -14.02 -7.83 -5.35
C VAL A 282 -14.30 -8.86 -4.25
N GLU A 283 -15.57 -9.29 -4.10
CA GLU A 283 -15.95 -10.34 -3.13
C GLU A 283 -15.29 -11.69 -3.46
N ARG A 284 -15.23 -12.07 -4.74
CA ARG A 284 -14.49 -13.29 -5.15
C ARG A 284 -12.99 -13.17 -4.84
N VAL A 285 -12.38 -12.02 -5.11
CA VAL A 285 -10.97 -11.75 -4.80
C VAL A 285 -10.73 -11.83 -3.29
N ARG A 286 -11.60 -11.22 -2.48
CA ARG A 286 -11.52 -11.26 -1.02
C ARG A 286 -11.60 -12.68 -0.47
N ALA A 287 -12.58 -13.45 -0.93
CA ALA A 287 -12.80 -14.83 -0.48
C ALA A 287 -11.59 -15.73 -0.86
N ALA A 288 -11.14 -15.66 -2.11
CA ALA A 288 -9.98 -16.42 -2.58
C ALA A 288 -8.70 -16.04 -1.81
N ASN A 289 -8.47 -14.74 -1.60
CA ASN A 289 -7.32 -14.29 -0.81
C ASN A 289 -7.38 -14.77 0.64
N ALA A 290 -8.54 -14.71 1.29
CA ALA A 290 -8.70 -15.16 2.67
C ALA A 290 -8.36 -16.66 2.82
N GLU A 291 -8.87 -17.50 1.94
CA GLU A 291 -8.58 -18.94 1.87
C GLU A 291 -7.08 -19.20 1.65
N GLN A 292 -6.53 -18.59 0.59
CA GLN A 292 -5.14 -18.81 0.20
C GLN A 292 -4.14 -18.22 1.21
N ARG A 293 -4.49 -17.14 1.89
CA ARG A 293 -3.67 -16.56 2.96
C ARG A 293 -3.52 -17.53 4.14
N GLU A 294 -4.60 -18.17 4.56
CA GLU A 294 -4.54 -19.15 5.67
C GLU A 294 -3.81 -20.43 5.26
N ARG A 295 -3.99 -20.89 4.01
CA ARG A 295 -3.24 -22.03 3.46
C ARG A 295 -1.74 -21.74 3.40
N LEU A 296 -1.35 -20.59 2.88
CA LEU A 296 0.05 -20.16 2.81
C LEU A 296 0.65 -19.98 4.20
N ARG A 297 -0.10 -19.38 5.15
CA ARG A 297 0.32 -19.25 6.55
C ARG A 297 0.63 -20.62 7.15
N ALA A 298 -0.29 -21.57 7.03
CA ALA A 298 -0.11 -22.93 7.57
C ALA A 298 1.10 -23.63 6.93
N GLY A 299 1.32 -23.45 5.62
CA GLY A 299 2.49 -23.99 4.91
C GLY A 299 3.81 -23.42 5.44
N LEU A 300 3.90 -22.09 5.58
CA LEU A 300 5.09 -21.43 6.13
C LEU A 300 5.37 -21.84 7.59
N GLN A 301 4.33 -21.97 8.40
CA GLN A 301 4.47 -22.44 9.79
C GLN A 301 4.96 -23.89 9.88
N LYS A 302 4.53 -24.78 8.97
CA LYS A 302 5.04 -26.16 8.87
C LYS A 302 6.53 -26.19 8.51
N LEU A 303 7.04 -25.19 7.83
CA LEU A 303 8.47 -25.01 7.55
C LEU A 303 9.24 -24.39 8.74
N GLY A 304 8.59 -24.21 9.90
CA GLY A 304 9.21 -23.68 11.12
C GLY A 304 9.32 -22.16 11.19
N LEU A 305 8.67 -21.42 10.28
CA LEU A 305 8.76 -19.96 10.24
C LEU A 305 7.73 -19.31 11.17
N PHE A 306 8.13 -18.19 11.78
CA PHE A 306 7.18 -17.31 12.43
C PHE A 306 6.47 -16.44 11.39
N VAL A 307 5.15 -16.54 11.32
CA VAL A 307 4.34 -15.78 10.34
C VAL A 307 3.48 -14.76 11.06
N PHE A 308 3.65 -13.50 10.70
CA PHE A 308 2.91 -12.38 11.27
C PHE A 308 1.40 -12.45 10.91
N PRO A 309 0.50 -11.97 11.77
CA PRO A 309 -0.91 -11.81 11.41
C PRO A 309 -1.03 -10.79 10.27
N SER A 310 -2.00 -11.03 9.36
CA SER A 310 -2.20 -10.11 8.24
C SER A 310 -3.66 -10.02 7.84
N GLN A 311 -4.09 -8.79 7.50
CA GLN A 311 -5.36 -8.50 6.86
C GLN A 311 -5.19 -8.04 5.40
N GLY A 312 -3.97 -8.13 4.85
CA GLY A 312 -3.67 -7.81 3.45
C GLY A 312 -3.69 -9.04 2.54
N ASN A 313 -3.19 -8.85 1.31
CA ASN A 313 -2.92 -9.93 0.35
C ASN A 313 -1.45 -10.36 0.38
N PHE A 314 -0.85 -10.34 1.54
CA PHE A 314 0.55 -10.76 1.77
C PHE A 314 0.70 -11.27 3.20
N LEU A 315 1.78 -12.01 3.43
CA LEU A 315 2.27 -12.41 4.74
C LEU A 315 3.70 -11.90 4.93
N LEU A 316 4.02 -11.51 6.16
CA LEU A 316 5.40 -11.29 6.60
C LEU A 316 5.84 -12.55 7.34
N ALA A 317 6.97 -13.14 6.93
CA ALA A 317 7.56 -14.31 7.55
C ALA A 317 8.96 -14.00 8.08
N ASP A 318 9.26 -14.38 9.33
CA ASP A 318 10.55 -14.21 9.97
C ASP A 318 11.29 -15.54 9.97
N PHE A 319 12.48 -15.54 9.41
CA PHE A 319 13.37 -16.71 9.25
C PHE A 319 14.31 -16.91 10.46
N ALA A 320 14.27 -16.00 11.45
CA ALA A 320 15.17 -15.98 12.61
C ALA A 320 16.68 -15.99 12.23
N ARG A 321 17.00 -15.73 10.97
CA ARG A 321 18.34 -15.61 10.38
C ARG A 321 18.29 -14.62 9.20
N PRO A 322 19.42 -14.11 8.69
CA PRO A 322 19.41 -13.23 7.53
C PRO A 322 18.60 -13.82 6.36
N ALA A 323 17.61 -13.08 5.89
CA ALA A 323 16.69 -13.54 4.84
C ALA A 323 17.27 -13.41 3.42
N LYS A 324 18.34 -12.61 3.24
CA LYS A 324 18.94 -12.39 1.91
C LYS A 324 19.45 -13.68 1.23
N PRO A 325 20.13 -14.62 1.91
CA PRO A 325 20.51 -15.89 1.29
C PRO A 325 19.30 -16.74 0.85
N VAL A 326 18.19 -16.70 1.61
CA VAL A 326 16.94 -17.38 1.26
C VAL A 326 16.33 -16.77 0.02
N GLU A 327 16.25 -15.43 -0.03
CA GLU A 327 15.78 -14.69 -1.20
C GLU A 327 16.59 -15.00 -2.45
N ASP A 328 17.93 -14.98 -2.35
CA ASP A 328 18.83 -15.27 -3.48
C ASP A 328 18.65 -16.71 -4.01
N ALA A 329 18.43 -17.66 -3.11
CA ALA A 329 18.18 -19.05 -3.47
C ALA A 329 16.80 -19.25 -4.13
N LEU A 330 15.78 -18.55 -3.66
CA LEU A 330 14.44 -18.52 -4.30
C LEU A 330 14.51 -17.86 -5.68
N LEU A 331 15.21 -16.74 -5.80
CA LEU A 331 15.37 -16.02 -7.07
C LEU A 331 15.99 -16.92 -8.15
N LYS A 332 17.04 -17.68 -7.81
CA LYS A 332 17.66 -18.67 -8.70
C LYS A 332 16.69 -19.80 -9.13
N ARG A 333 15.67 -20.06 -8.34
CA ARG A 333 14.59 -21.02 -8.66
C ARG A 333 13.38 -20.40 -9.35
N GLY A 334 13.50 -19.13 -9.75
CA GLY A 334 12.44 -18.41 -10.46
C GLY A 334 11.32 -17.87 -9.58
N VAL A 335 11.55 -17.73 -8.27
CA VAL A 335 10.56 -17.19 -7.33
C VAL A 335 11.03 -15.85 -6.77
N ILE A 336 10.25 -14.80 -6.98
CA ILE A 336 10.49 -13.46 -6.45
C ILE A 336 9.62 -13.24 -5.21
N VAL A 337 10.27 -12.86 -4.11
CA VAL A 337 9.64 -12.40 -2.86
C VAL A 337 10.27 -11.08 -2.42
N ARG A 338 9.71 -10.39 -1.44
CA ARG A 338 10.20 -9.07 -1.05
C ARG A 338 11.05 -9.10 0.22
N PRO A 339 12.36 -8.82 0.17
CA PRO A 339 13.19 -8.68 1.36
C PRO A 339 12.84 -7.41 2.14
N MET A 340 12.84 -7.51 3.46
CA MET A 340 12.45 -6.42 4.35
C MET A 340 13.64 -5.74 5.05
N GLY A 341 14.87 -5.99 4.61
CA GLY A 341 16.07 -5.35 5.15
C GLY A 341 16.00 -3.82 5.10
N GLY A 342 15.46 -3.23 4.02
CA GLY A 342 15.25 -1.79 3.88
C GLY A 342 14.28 -1.17 4.90
N TYR A 343 13.45 -1.99 5.54
CA TYR A 343 12.58 -1.60 6.66
C TYR A 343 13.23 -1.84 8.04
N GLY A 344 14.48 -2.33 8.11
CA GLY A 344 15.12 -2.72 9.36
C GLY A 344 14.69 -4.10 9.87
N LEU A 345 14.15 -4.93 9.00
CA LEU A 345 13.71 -6.31 9.28
C LEU A 345 14.53 -7.30 8.43
N PRO A 346 15.88 -7.43 8.67
CA PRO A 346 16.75 -8.18 7.79
C PRO A 346 16.52 -9.71 7.81
N THR A 347 15.76 -10.20 8.78
CA THR A 347 15.40 -11.62 8.90
C THR A 347 14.06 -11.96 8.26
N CYS A 348 13.36 -10.95 7.70
CA CYS A 348 12.00 -11.12 7.21
C CYS A 348 11.91 -11.04 5.69
N LEU A 349 11.02 -11.86 5.13
CA LEU A 349 10.51 -11.73 3.76
C LEU A 349 9.01 -11.42 3.79
N ARG A 350 8.57 -10.49 2.95
CA ARG A 350 7.15 -10.29 2.68
C ARG A 350 6.79 -11.07 1.42
N ILE A 351 5.74 -11.87 1.53
CA ILE A 351 5.30 -12.84 0.52
C ILE A 351 3.87 -12.50 0.12
N THR A 352 3.64 -12.22 -1.15
CA THR A 352 2.29 -12.03 -1.71
C THR A 352 1.50 -13.34 -1.62
N VAL A 353 0.22 -13.25 -1.29
CA VAL A 353 -0.71 -14.38 -1.37
C VAL A 353 -1.06 -14.60 -2.84
N GLY A 354 -0.48 -15.63 -3.43
CA GLY A 354 -0.72 -16.05 -4.82
C GLY A 354 -1.95 -16.92 -4.99
N LEU A 355 -2.14 -17.39 -6.22
CA LEU A 355 -3.11 -18.45 -6.51
C LEU A 355 -2.68 -19.76 -5.85
N GLY A 356 -3.60 -20.73 -5.74
CA GLY A 356 -3.31 -21.98 -5.03
C GLY A 356 -2.05 -22.69 -5.52
N HIS A 357 -1.90 -22.84 -6.85
CA HIS A 357 -0.72 -23.47 -7.44
C HIS A 357 0.57 -22.63 -7.29
N GLU A 358 0.45 -21.30 -7.25
CA GLU A 358 1.59 -20.40 -7.02
C GLU A 358 2.11 -20.50 -5.58
N ASN A 359 1.19 -20.59 -4.62
CA ASN A 359 1.54 -20.80 -3.22
C ASN A 359 2.18 -22.18 -3.00
N ASP A 360 1.70 -23.23 -3.68
CA ASP A 360 2.30 -24.57 -3.62
C ASP A 360 3.73 -24.56 -4.16
N GLU A 361 3.94 -23.95 -5.33
CA GLU A 361 5.26 -23.82 -5.93
C GLU A 361 6.25 -23.07 -5.04
N LEU A 362 5.80 -21.95 -4.42
CA LEU A 362 6.62 -21.23 -3.45
C LEU A 362 6.99 -22.11 -2.25
N LEU A 363 6.01 -22.81 -1.66
CA LEU A 363 6.25 -23.66 -0.49
C LEU A 363 7.20 -24.80 -0.79
N ASP A 364 7.10 -25.42 -1.96
CA ASP A 364 8.01 -26.46 -2.43
C ASP A 364 9.43 -25.91 -2.64
N ALA A 365 9.56 -24.76 -3.30
CA ALA A 365 10.84 -24.10 -3.51
C ALA A 365 11.49 -23.71 -2.17
N LEU A 366 10.71 -23.14 -1.27
CA LEU A 366 11.18 -22.71 0.05
C LEU A 366 11.58 -23.93 0.93
N GLY A 367 10.83 -25.02 0.88
CA GLY A 367 11.19 -26.26 1.56
C GLY A 367 12.56 -26.77 1.14
N ARG A 368 12.84 -26.81 -0.17
CA ARG A 368 14.17 -27.19 -0.69
C ARG A 368 15.28 -26.24 -0.24
N VAL A 369 15.05 -24.92 -0.34
CA VAL A 369 16.03 -23.92 0.10
C VAL A 369 16.37 -24.08 1.58
N LEU A 370 15.38 -24.32 2.44
CA LEU A 370 15.59 -24.42 3.87
C LEU A 370 16.27 -25.74 4.30
N HIS A 371 16.08 -26.83 3.56
CA HIS A 371 16.58 -28.16 3.90
C HIS A 371 17.84 -28.57 3.13
N GLU A 372 18.04 -28.07 1.91
CA GLU A 372 19.13 -28.53 1.03
C GLU A 372 20.25 -27.49 0.90
N ASP A 373 19.92 -26.20 0.82
CA ASP A 373 20.91 -25.16 0.48
C ASP A 373 21.45 -24.40 1.70
N LEU A 374 20.77 -24.46 2.84
CA LEU A 374 21.08 -23.66 4.02
C LEU A 374 21.20 -24.51 5.31
N ALA A 375 21.19 -25.85 5.18
CA ALA A 375 21.53 -26.79 6.23
C ALA A 375 23.07 -26.95 6.28
#